data_c67584cfc6e5398665a8453955b55996
#
_entry.id   c67584cfc6e5398665a8453955b55996
#
_cell.length_a   1.000
_cell.length_b   1.000
_cell.length_c   1.000
_cell.angle_alpha   90.00
_cell.angle_beta   90.00
_cell.angle_gamma   90.00
#
_symmetry.space_group_name_H-M   'P 1'
#
loop_
_entity.id
_entity.type
_entity.pdbx_description
1 polymer ?
#
loop_
_entity_poly.entity_id
_entity_poly.type
_entity_poly.pdbx_seq_one_letter_code
_entity_poly.pdbx_strand_id
1 'polypeptide(L)'
;MNFKIKDKTMRIGSRVQKGAKFQNFKSTPLKERLKFTARAVLLSALFATSATAEIDDLRKSCAAGSEADCKKLNRVINELQRNCDAGGEENALDCANLGYAYDSNRSFRQAARYYDRACKLGEQKGCVYLGLLYNDGQGVAQDRKRANELFGDACKKNSSEGCASLAYNYKKGLGVYPDTKKAIELLIKACKMGQVEACHNLGLSYVLGEGVKKDADRARTFFTRACEQGHADSCVNLGVTYFKGDGGQKDHALAAKYFSEACEKSDEPLACSNLAYQYEKGWGVAKDKKKARELYEKACKLGRFDACEHLKAMR
;
A
#
# COMPACT_ATOMS: atom_id res chain seq x y z
N MET A 1 1.86 5.32 42.98
CA MET A 1 2.92 5.24 41.93
C MET A 1 2.25 5.08 40.58
N ASN A 2 2.43 6.06 39.71
CA ASN A 2 1.61 6.24 38.50
C ASN A 2 2.00 5.30 37.35
N PHE A 3 1.21 4.26 37.11
CA PHE A 3 1.31 3.36 35.97
C PHE A 3 0.90 3.97 34.62
N LYS A 4 0.55 5.25 34.58
CA LYS A 4 0.04 5.92 33.35
C LYS A 4 1.11 6.33 32.31
N ILE A 5 2.38 6.29 32.64
CA ILE A 5 3.46 6.75 31.72
C ILE A 5 4.03 5.62 30.86
N LYS A 6 3.90 4.36 31.28
CA LYS A 6 4.52 3.22 30.57
C LYS A 6 3.71 2.66 29.40
N ASP A 7 2.40 2.94 29.35
CA ASP A 7 1.55 2.52 28.21
C ASP A 7 1.68 3.41 26.95
N LYS A 8 2.34 4.56 27.04
CA LYS A 8 2.54 5.45 25.90
C LYS A 8 3.61 4.99 24.91
N THR A 9 4.40 3.99 25.25
CA THR A 9 5.59 3.61 24.47
C THR A 9 5.32 2.50 23.45
N MET A 10 4.23 1.76 23.57
CA MET A 10 3.74 0.90 22.51
C MET A 10 2.53 1.54 21.83
N ARG A 11 2.76 2.58 21.09
CA ARG A 11 1.71 3.10 20.20
C ARG A 11 1.61 2.17 19.00
N ILE A 12 0.51 1.44 18.97
CA ILE A 12 -0.05 0.87 17.74
C ILE A 12 0.01 1.97 16.70
N GLY A 13 0.44 1.63 15.50
CA GLY A 13 0.47 2.57 14.38
C GLY A 13 -0.77 3.44 14.42
N SER A 14 -0.58 4.75 14.45
CA SER A 14 -1.59 5.78 14.72
C SER A 14 -2.85 5.73 13.82
N ARG A 15 -2.96 4.74 12.96
CA ARG A 15 -4.13 4.46 12.11
C ARG A 15 -5.26 3.71 12.79
N VAL A 16 -5.08 3.21 14.03
CA VAL A 16 -6.09 2.44 14.76
C VAL A 16 -6.78 3.26 15.86
N GLN A 17 -6.34 4.48 16.17
CA GLN A 17 -6.97 5.28 17.22
C GLN A 17 -7.91 6.36 16.67
N LYS A 18 -9.20 6.25 17.00
CA LYS A 18 -10.17 7.35 16.95
C LYS A 18 -9.76 8.46 17.94
N GLY A 19 -9.66 9.71 17.47
CA GLY A 19 -9.86 10.87 18.30
C GLY A 19 -8.63 11.51 18.97
N ALA A 20 -7.42 11.33 18.47
CA ALA A 20 -6.32 12.18 18.89
C ALA A 20 -6.30 13.47 18.06
N LYS A 21 -6.58 14.61 18.72
CA LYS A 21 -6.36 15.94 18.16
C LYS A 21 -4.86 16.08 17.87
N PHE A 22 -4.51 16.08 16.60
CA PHE A 22 -3.16 16.44 16.15
C PHE A 22 -2.97 17.94 16.34
N GLN A 23 -2.08 18.34 17.25
CA GLN A 23 -1.56 19.70 17.29
C GLN A 23 -0.42 19.83 16.27
N ASN A 24 -0.66 20.73 15.33
CA ASN A 24 0.29 21.49 14.51
C ASN A 24 1.64 20.88 14.16
N PHE A 25 1.69 20.23 13.02
CA PHE A 25 2.86 20.28 12.15
C PHE A 25 2.49 21.11 10.90
N LYS A 26 3.18 22.23 10.71
CA LYS A 26 3.18 22.97 9.44
C LYS A 26 3.88 22.10 8.40
N SER A 27 3.14 21.22 7.76
CA SER A 27 3.55 20.46 6.60
C SER A 27 2.36 20.40 5.66
N THR A 28 2.63 20.45 4.37
CA THR A 28 1.70 20.38 3.24
C THR A 28 0.38 19.69 3.54
N PRO A 29 -0.75 20.23 3.09
CA PRO A 29 -2.08 19.77 3.49
C PRO A 29 -2.24 18.28 3.29
N LEU A 30 -2.68 17.58 4.33
CA LEU A 30 -2.95 16.15 4.38
C LEU A 30 -3.82 15.66 3.20
N LYS A 31 -4.61 16.56 2.60
CA LYS A 31 -5.40 16.31 1.39
C LYS A 31 -4.55 16.02 0.14
N GLU A 32 -3.37 16.61 0.02
CA GLU A 32 -2.50 16.33 -1.14
C GLU A 32 -1.69 15.03 -0.94
N ARG A 33 -1.25 14.73 0.29
CA ARG A 33 -0.59 13.45 0.60
C ARG A 33 -1.53 12.26 0.44
N LEU A 34 -2.83 12.39 0.79
CA LEU A 34 -3.82 11.33 0.60
C LEU A 34 -4.18 11.12 -0.89
N LYS A 35 -4.14 12.16 -1.72
CA LYS A 35 -4.29 12.01 -3.17
C LYS A 35 -3.11 11.24 -3.79
N PHE A 36 -1.90 11.48 -3.29
CA PHE A 36 -0.69 10.79 -3.76
C PHE A 36 -0.61 9.33 -3.32
N THR A 37 -1.09 8.99 -2.10
CA THR A 37 -0.94 7.64 -1.54
C THR A 37 -1.88 6.60 -2.15
N ALA A 38 -3.12 6.95 -2.52
CA ALA A 38 -4.03 5.98 -3.14
C ALA A 38 -3.52 5.54 -4.53
N ARG A 39 -2.99 6.49 -5.31
CA ARG A 39 -2.43 6.20 -6.64
C ARG A 39 -1.02 5.60 -6.55
N ALA A 40 -0.15 6.11 -5.67
CA ALA A 40 1.20 5.57 -5.49
C ALA A 40 1.17 4.15 -4.92
N VAL A 41 0.27 3.84 -3.99
CA VAL A 41 0.12 2.48 -3.42
C VAL A 41 -0.51 1.52 -4.43
N LEU A 42 -1.48 1.95 -5.24
CA LEU A 42 -2.01 1.14 -6.33
C LEU A 42 -0.96 0.94 -7.45
N LEU A 43 -0.21 1.96 -7.79
CA LEU A 43 0.85 1.88 -8.81
C LEU A 43 1.98 0.94 -8.39
N SER A 44 2.46 0.98 -7.16
CA SER A 44 3.58 0.14 -6.71
C SER A 44 3.24 -1.36 -6.59
N ALA A 45 1.99 -1.71 -6.29
CA ALA A 45 1.56 -3.09 -6.18
C ALA A 45 1.23 -3.76 -7.53
N LEU A 46 1.02 -2.95 -8.57
CA LEU A 46 0.60 -3.42 -9.91
C LEU A 46 1.77 -3.80 -10.84
N PHE A 47 3.02 -3.49 -10.48
CA PHE A 47 4.16 -3.46 -11.40
C PHE A 47 5.15 -4.60 -11.27
N ALA A 48 4.72 -5.81 -11.07
CA ALA A 48 5.57 -6.98 -11.21
C ALA A 48 5.53 -7.62 -12.62
N THR A 49 5.30 -6.84 -13.68
CA THR A 49 5.65 -7.30 -15.03
C THR A 49 7.06 -6.80 -15.37
N SER A 50 7.91 -7.67 -15.89
CA SER A 50 9.30 -7.34 -16.24
C SER A 50 9.44 -6.06 -17.08
N ALA A 51 8.48 -5.80 -17.98
CA ALA A 51 8.51 -4.65 -18.88
C ALA A 51 8.33 -3.29 -18.17
N THR A 52 7.45 -3.17 -17.18
CA THR A 52 7.23 -1.91 -16.46
C THR A 52 8.34 -1.59 -15.49
N ALA A 53 8.91 -2.61 -14.82
CA ALA A 53 10.10 -2.45 -13.99
C ALA A 53 11.29 -2.00 -14.84
N GLU A 54 11.49 -2.58 -16.01
CA GLU A 54 12.53 -2.16 -16.96
C GLU A 54 12.35 -0.70 -17.41
N ILE A 55 11.12 -0.27 -17.73
CA ILE A 55 10.81 1.13 -18.09
C ILE A 55 11.18 2.07 -16.95
N ASP A 56 10.83 1.74 -15.70
CA ASP A 56 11.14 2.58 -14.54
C ASP A 56 12.64 2.68 -14.26
N ASP A 57 13.37 1.58 -14.37
CA ASP A 57 14.82 1.57 -14.16
C ASP A 57 15.54 2.34 -15.25
N LEU A 58 15.19 2.13 -16.54
CA LEU A 58 15.72 2.88 -17.66
C LEU A 58 15.41 4.38 -17.55
N ARG A 59 14.20 4.73 -17.09
CA ARG A 59 13.82 6.13 -16.88
C ARG A 59 14.62 6.80 -15.77
N LYS A 60 14.82 6.10 -14.62
CA LYS A 60 15.64 6.61 -13.50
C LYS A 60 17.09 6.84 -13.96
N SER A 61 17.66 5.86 -14.65
CA SER A 61 19.04 5.92 -15.14
C SER A 61 19.22 6.99 -16.22
N CYS A 62 18.26 7.12 -17.13
CA CYS A 62 18.22 8.20 -18.13
C CYS A 62 18.16 9.58 -17.46
N ALA A 63 17.29 9.75 -16.45
CA ALA A 63 17.17 11.00 -15.69
C ALA A 63 18.45 11.32 -14.89
N ALA A 64 19.23 10.31 -14.53
CA ALA A 64 20.54 10.44 -13.89
C ALA A 64 21.68 10.76 -14.89
N GLY A 65 21.39 10.86 -16.21
CA GLY A 65 22.33 11.27 -17.25
C GLY A 65 22.91 10.14 -18.09
N SER A 66 22.43 8.89 -17.97
CA SER A 66 22.85 7.78 -18.82
C SER A 66 22.26 7.91 -20.23
N GLU A 67 23.06 8.39 -21.19
CA GLU A 67 22.65 8.52 -22.59
C GLU A 67 22.31 7.17 -23.24
N ALA A 68 23.03 6.11 -22.85
CA ALA A 68 22.80 4.77 -23.32
C ALA A 68 21.42 4.26 -22.92
N ASP A 69 21.00 4.50 -21.65
CA ASP A 69 19.71 4.08 -21.13
C ASP A 69 18.58 4.94 -21.67
N CYS A 70 18.83 6.22 -21.97
CA CYS A 70 17.87 7.06 -22.69
C CYS A 70 17.61 6.52 -24.11
N LYS A 71 18.64 6.09 -24.83
CA LYS A 71 18.49 5.46 -26.15
C LYS A 71 17.75 4.12 -26.06
N LYS A 72 18.04 3.31 -25.02
CA LYS A 72 17.35 2.05 -24.78
C LYS A 72 15.87 2.28 -24.44
N LEU A 73 15.56 3.22 -23.55
CA LEU A 73 14.19 3.60 -23.19
C LEU A 73 13.38 4.02 -24.44
N ASN A 74 13.96 4.86 -25.31
CA ASN A 74 13.31 5.28 -26.53
C ASN A 74 13.03 4.12 -27.49
N ARG A 75 13.93 3.14 -27.58
CA ARG A 75 13.68 1.92 -28.40
C ARG A 75 12.52 1.11 -27.85
N VAL A 76 12.47 0.87 -26.52
CA VAL A 76 11.38 0.16 -25.86
C VAL A 76 10.06 0.87 -26.11
N ILE A 77 10.00 2.19 -25.91
CA ILE A 77 8.77 2.98 -26.14
C ILE A 77 8.32 2.87 -27.61
N ASN A 78 9.25 2.98 -28.57
CA ASN A 78 8.94 2.89 -30.00
C ASN A 78 8.46 1.48 -30.39
N GLU A 79 8.97 0.44 -29.76
CA GLU A 79 8.52 -0.95 -29.97
C GLU A 79 7.11 -1.15 -29.42
N LEU A 80 6.86 -0.76 -28.18
CA LEU A 80 5.53 -0.79 -27.57
C LEU A 80 4.50 -0.02 -28.41
N GLN A 81 4.91 1.13 -28.96
CA GLN A 81 4.02 1.93 -29.80
C GLN A 81 3.67 1.20 -31.10
N ARG A 82 4.66 0.63 -31.79
CA ARG A 82 4.40 -0.14 -33.03
C ARG A 82 3.47 -1.33 -32.76
N ASN A 83 3.72 -2.08 -31.71
CA ASN A 83 2.90 -3.23 -31.34
C ASN A 83 1.47 -2.78 -30.98
N CYS A 84 1.35 -1.76 -30.13
CA CYS A 84 0.04 -1.21 -29.80
C CYS A 84 -0.69 -0.69 -31.05
N ASP A 85 0.00 0.00 -31.97
CA ASP A 85 -0.61 0.55 -33.18
C ASP A 85 -1.00 -0.53 -34.19
N ALA A 86 -0.34 -1.68 -34.20
CA ALA A 86 -0.76 -2.86 -34.97
C ALA A 86 -2.15 -3.36 -34.55
N GLY A 87 -2.54 -3.16 -33.30
CA GLY A 87 -3.82 -3.61 -32.74
C GLY A 87 -3.82 -5.13 -32.47
N GLY A 88 -5.00 -5.68 -32.19
CA GLY A 88 -5.15 -7.08 -31.80
C GLY A 88 -5.07 -7.28 -30.27
N GLU A 89 -5.78 -8.33 -29.79
CA GLU A 89 -5.80 -8.64 -28.35
C GLU A 89 -4.41 -9.02 -27.81
N GLU A 90 -3.58 -9.62 -28.65
CA GLU A 90 -2.20 -9.98 -28.32
C GLU A 90 -1.31 -8.76 -27.97
N ASN A 91 -1.64 -7.58 -28.52
CA ASN A 91 -0.92 -6.33 -28.29
C ASN A 91 -1.55 -5.44 -27.19
N ALA A 92 -2.61 -5.93 -26.53
CA ALA A 92 -3.32 -5.17 -25.51
C ALA A 92 -2.43 -4.79 -24.31
N LEU A 93 -1.53 -5.70 -23.90
CA LEU A 93 -0.58 -5.46 -22.83
C LEU A 93 0.46 -4.40 -23.21
N ASP A 94 0.92 -4.38 -24.46
CA ASP A 94 1.87 -3.37 -24.95
C ASP A 94 1.24 -1.98 -24.95
N CYS A 95 -0.04 -1.87 -25.30
CA CYS A 95 -0.79 -0.61 -25.13
C CYS A 95 -0.85 -0.18 -23.67
N ALA A 96 -1.07 -1.10 -22.72
CA ALA A 96 -1.09 -0.77 -21.30
C ALA A 96 0.29 -0.32 -20.79
N ASN A 97 1.37 -1.01 -21.21
CA ASN A 97 2.75 -0.66 -20.86
C ASN A 97 3.16 0.69 -21.45
N LEU A 98 2.75 0.98 -22.68
CA LEU A 98 2.97 2.29 -23.31
C LEU A 98 2.20 3.39 -22.57
N GLY A 99 0.94 3.13 -22.20
CA GLY A 99 0.15 4.01 -21.35
C GLY A 99 0.87 4.32 -20.04
N TYR A 100 1.46 3.31 -19.42
CA TYR A 100 2.26 3.46 -18.21
C TYR A 100 3.51 4.32 -18.42
N ALA A 101 4.25 4.11 -19.50
CA ALA A 101 5.43 4.92 -19.82
C ALA A 101 5.08 6.42 -19.92
N TYR A 102 3.95 6.75 -20.56
CA TYR A 102 3.45 8.12 -20.63
C TYR A 102 2.93 8.63 -19.27
N ASP A 103 2.27 7.80 -18.48
CA ASP A 103 1.76 8.16 -17.15
C ASP A 103 2.92 8.50 -16.20
N SER A 104 3.95 7.67 -16.15
CA SER A 104 5.13 7.90 -15.31
C SER A 104 5.92 9.15 -15.73
N ASN A 105 5.81 9.58 -16.98
CA ASN A 105 6.34 10.86 -17.49
C ASN A 105 5.33 12.03 -17.36
N ARG A 106 4.22 11.85 -16.64
CA ARG A 106 3.16 12.85 -16.46
C ARG A 106 2.45 13.30 -17.74
N SER A 107 2.64 12.57 -18.84
CA SER A 107 1.96 12.81 -20.10
C SER A 107 0.58 12.16 -20.10
N PHE A 108 -0.26 12.55 -19.12
CA PHE A 108 -1.51 11.89 -18.79
C PHE A 108 -2.53 11.80 -19.93
N ARG A 109 -2.52 12.77 -20.87
CA ARG A 109 -3.43 12.72 -22.03
C ARG A 109 -3.05 11.58 -22.97
N GLN A 110 -1.77 11.36 -23.21
CA GLN A 110 -1.28 10.22 -24.00
C GLN A 110 -1.51 8.91 -23.24
N ALA A 111 -1.21 8.88 -21.93
CA ALA A 111 -1.49 7.74 -21.08
C ALA A 111 -2.96 7.31 -21.17
N ALA A 112 -3.89 8.25 -21.04
CA ALA A 112 -5.33 7.96 -21.14
C ALA A 112 -5.70 7.34 -22.49
N ARG A 113 -5.12 7.83 -23.59
CA ARG A 113 -5.37 7.30 -24.93
C ARG A 113 -4.92 5.84 -25.07
N TYR A 114 -3.73 5.51 -24.57
CA TYR A 114 -3.19 4.15 -24.68
C TYR A 114 -3.84 3.20 -23.68
N TYR A 115 -4.20 3.66 -22.49
CA TYR A 115 -4.98 2.86 -21.55
C TYR A 115 -6.41 2.58 -22.08
N ASP A 116 -7.06 3.54 -22.73
CA ASP A 116 -8.35 3.32 -23.37
C ASP A 116 -8.25 2.26 -24.47
N ARG A 117 -7.18 2.31 -25.28
CA ARG A 117 -6.93 1.31 -26.30
C ARG A 117 -6.69 -0.07 -25.70
N ALA A 118 -5.83 -0.17 -24.68
CA ALA A 118 -5.59 -1.41 -23.95
C ALA A 118 -6.87 -2.01 -23.36
N CYS A 119 -7.69 -1.15 -22.74
CA CYS A 119 -8.99 -1.54 -22.17
C CYS A 119 -9.95 -2.08 -23.23
N LYS A 120 -10.04 -1.44 -24.40
CA LYS A 120 -10.86 -1.88 -25.54
C LYS A 120 -10.38 -3.19 -26.13
N LEU A 121 -9.08 -3.44 -26.11
CA LEU A 121 -8.48 -4.70 -26.54
C LEU A 121 -8.53 -5.81 -25.46
N GLY A 122 -9.18 -5.55 -24.31
CA GLY A 122 -9.43 -6.55 -23.29
C GLY A 122 -8.41 -6.58 -22.12
N GLU A 123 -7.36 -5.74 -22.13
CA GLU A 123 -6.40 -5.67 -21.04
C GLU A 123 -6.98 -4.94 -19.81
N GLN A 124 -7.20 -5.69 -18.72
CA GLN A 124 -7.88 -5.16 -17.54
C GLN A 124 -7.07 -4.08 -16.82
N LYS A 125 -5.74 -4.16 -16.85
CA LYS A 125 -4.88 -3.09 -16.30
C LYS A 125 -5.13 -1.76 -16.99
N GLY A 126 -5.28 -1.77 -18.33
CA GLY A 126 -5.64 -0.58 -19.09
C GLY A 126 -6.95 0.06 -18.61
N CYS A 127 -7.98 -0.77 -18.36
CA CYS A 127 -9.27 -0.29 -17.84
C CYS A 127 -9.11 0.33 -16.43
N VAL A 128 -8.34 -0.32 -15.55
CA VAL A 128 -8.10 0.19 -14.19
C VAL A 128 -7.35 1.51 -14.21
N TYR A 129 -6.28 1.62 -14.99
CA TYR A 129 -5.50 2.87 -15.07
C TYR A 129 -6.28 3.99 -15.71
N LEU A 130 -7.04 3.72 -16.77
CA LEU A 130 -7.95 4.71 -17.34
C LEU A 130 -8.97 5.19 -16.29
N GLY A 131 -9.52 4.26 -15.51
CA GLY A 131 -10.41 4.57 -14.40
C GLY A 131 -9.74 5.48 -13.35
N LEU A 132 -8.48 5.26 -13.00
CA LEU A 132 -7.73 6.13 -12.09
C LEU A 132 -7.56 7.54 -12.67
N LEU A 133 -7.27 7.66 -13.97
CA LEU A 133 -7.18 8.96 -14.64
C LEU A 133 -8.51 9.72 -14.61
N TYR A 134 -9.64 9.03 -14.88
CA TYR A 134 -10.97 9.63 -14.75
C TYR A 134 -11.31 9.99 -13.30
N ASN A 135 -10.95 9.15 -12.34
CA ASN A 135 -11.20 9.41 -10.91
C ASN A 135 -10.52 10.69 -10.43
N ASP A 136 -9.31 10.96 -10.92
CA ASP A 136 -8.47 12.08 -10.49
C ASP A 136 -8.52 13.28 -11.44
N GLY A 137 -9.11 13.14 -12.64
CA GLY A 137 -9.14 14.20 -13.66
C GLY A 137 -7.77 14.48 -14.29
N GLN A 138 -6.95 13.44 -14.45
CA GLN A 138 -5.60 13.59 -14.99
C GLN A 138 -5.58 13.23 -16.49
N GLY A 139 -5.25 14.22 -17.34
CA GLY A 139 -5.24 14.07 -18.79
C GLY A 139 -6.61 13.94 -19.45
N VAL A 140 -7.65 13.74 -18.65
CA VAL A 140 -9.07 13.68 -19.00
C VAL A 140 -9.88 14.51 -18.03
N ALA A 141 -11.09 14.94 -18.41
CA ALA A 141 -12.01 15.55 -17.46
C ALA A 141 -12.35 14.55 -16.34
N GLN A 142 -12.43 15.03 -15.10
CA GLN A 142 -12.78 14.17 -13.97
C GLN A 142 -14.18 13.59 -14.17
N ASP A 143 -14.29 12.27 -14.17
CA ASP A 143 -15.54 11.54 -14.22
C ASP A 143 -15.47 10.28 -13.35
N ARG A 144 -15.83 10.45 -12.08
CA ARG A 144 -15.83 9.36 -11.10
C ARG A 144 -16.85 8.27 -11.37
N LYS A 145 -17.95 8.61 -12.04
CA LYS A 145 -18.95 7.62 -12.44
C LYS A 145 -18.36 6.69 -13.51
N ARG A 146 -17.74 7.26 -14.52
CA ARG A 146 -17.02 6.50 -15.55
C ARG A 146 -15.89 5.67 -14.98
N ALA A 147 -15.13 6.21 -14.00
CA ALA A 147 -14.11 5.45 -13.28
C ALA A 147 -14.71 4.20 -12.60
N ASN A 148 -15.84 4.34 -11.92
CA ASN A 148 -16.51 3.21 -11.26
C ASN A 148 -17.05 2.16 -12.23
N GLU A 149 -17.52 2.56 -13.41
CA GLU A 149 -17.91 1.64 -14.48
C GLU A 149 -16.69 0.81 -14.93
N LEU A 150 -15.56 1.46 -15.22
CA LEU A 150 -14.32 0.80 -15.63
C LEU A 150 -13.78 -0.16 -14.55
N PHE A 151 -13.76 0.26 -13.29
CA PHE A 151 -13.35 -0.59 -12.16
C PHE A 151 -14.31 -1.77 -11.98
N GLY A 152 -15.63 -1.53 -12.13
CA GLY A 152 -16.64 -2.56 -12.00
C GLY A 152 -16.52 -3.64 -13.07
N ASP A 153 -16.30 -3.24 -14.31
CA ASP A 153 -16.12 -4.16 -15.42
C ASP A 153 -14.80 -4.95 -15.31
N ALA A 154 -13.71 -4.28 -14.91
CA ALA A 154 -12.46 -4.96 -14.62
C ALA A 154 -12.64 -5.97 -13.46
N CYS A 155 -13.33 -5.60 -12.38
CA CYS A 155 -13.61 -6.49 -11.25
C CYS A 155 -14.48 -7.72 -11.67
N LYS A 156 -15.48 -7.54 -12.53
CA LYS A 156 -16.27 -8.66 -13.09
C LYS A 156 -15.39 -9.64 -13.87
N LYS A 157 -14.40 -9.12 -14.59
CA LYS A 157 -13.40 -9.89 -15.34
C LYS A 157 -12.20 -10.36 -14.47
N ASN A 158 -12.40 -10.41 -13.15
CA ASN A 158 -11.43 -10.90 -12.17
C ASN A 158 -10.13 -10.07 -12.06
N SER A 159 -10.18 -8.76 -12.32
CA SER A 159 -9.11 -7.86 -11.91
C SER A 159 -9.22 -7.58 -10.41
N SER A 160 -8.22 -8.00 -9.64
CA SER A 160 -8.12 -7.73 -8.21
C SER A 160 -8.02 -6.24 -7.93
N GLU A 161 -7.31 -5.53 -8.78
CA GLU A 161 -7.10 -4.09 -8.74
C GLU A 161 -8.39 -3.33 -9.03
N GLY A 162 -9.16 -3.79 -10.03
CA GLY A 162 -10.47 -3.21 -10.34
C GLY A 162 -11.43 -3.35 -9.16
N CYS A 163 -11.45 -4.52 -8.50
CA CYS A 163 -12.25 -4.72 -7.30
C CYS A 163 -11.80 -3.83 -6.14
N ALA A 164 -10.49 -3.71 -5.90
CA ALA A 164 -9.94 -2.88 -4.83
C ALA A 164 -10.21 -1.39 -5.06
N SER A 165 -10.07 -0.91 -6.30
CA SER A 165 -10.34 0.49 -6.67
C SER A 165 -11.82 0.83 -6.50
N LEU A 166 -12.72 -0.06 -6.94
CA LEU A 166 -14.15 0.11 -6.75
C LEU A 166 -14.54 0.10 -5.27
N ALA A 167 -13.94 -0.80 -4.48
CA ALA A 167 -14.14 -0.84 -3.03
C ALA A 167 -13.75 0.46 -2.35
N TYR A 168 -12.61 1.05 -2.74
CA TYR A 168 -12.17 2.35 -2.25
C TYR A 168 -13.19 3.44 -2.56
N ASN A 169 -13.72 3.47 -3.79
CA ASN A 169 -14.69 4.46 -4.21
C ASN A 169 -16.03 4.30 -3.46
N TYR A 170 -16.50 3.07 -3.22
CA TYR A 170 -17.67 2.84 -2.35
C TYR A 170 -17.43 3.27 -0.91
N LYS A 171 -16.25 2.98 -0.35
CA LYS A 171 -15.90 3.41 1.01
C LYS A 171 -15.86 4.94 1.16
N LYS A 172 -15.44 5.66 0.11
CA LYS A 172 -15.26 7.13 0.12
C LYS A 172 -16.44 7.90 -0.49
N GLY A 173 -17.37 7.23 -1.14
CA GLY A 173 -18.46 7.90 -1.86
C GLY A 173 -17.99 8.66 -3.10
N LEU A 174 -16.99 8.14 -3.82
CA LEU A 174 -16.45 8.79 -5.01
C LEU A 174 -17.22 8.35 -6.26
N GLY A 175 -18.13 9.21 -6.74
CA GLY A 175 -18.98 8.94 -7.90
C GLY A 175 -20.04 7.86 -7.68
N VAL A 176 -20.21 7.41 -6.44
CA VAL A 176 -21.25 6.48 -5.97
C VAL A 176 -21.67 6.88 -4.56
N TYR A 177 -22.87 6.47 -4.14
CA TYR A 177 -23.24 6.59 -2.73
C TYR A 177 -22.32 5.73 -1.86
N PRO A 178 -21.86 6.24 -0.69
CA PRO A 178 -21.03 5.47 0.23
C PRO A 178 -21.76 4.17 0.65
N ASP A 179 -21.10 3.04 0.43
CA ASP A 179 -21.59 1.73 0.84
C ASP A 179 -20.42 0.89 1.36
N THR A 180 -20.26 0.92 2.69
CA THR A 180 -19.15 0.23 3.34
C THR A 180 -19.31 -1.30 3.29
N LYS A 181 -20.54 -1.82 3.26
CA LYS A 181 -20.78 -3.28 3.13
C LYS A 181 -20.32 -3.76 1.77
N LYS A 182 -20.74 -3.06 0.71
CA LYS A 182 -20.30 -3.37 -0.66
C LYS A 182 -18.79 -3.20 -0.85
N ALA A 183 -18.18 -2.21 -0.21
CA ALA A 183 -16.72 -2.07 -0.19
C ALA A 183 -16.05 -3.30 0.43
N ILE A 184 -16.57 -3.84 1.54
CA ILE A 184 -16.05 -5.06 2.15
C ILE A 184 -16.18 -6.28 1.25
N GLU A 185 -17.33 -6.48 0.59
CA GLU A 185 -17.53 -7.58 -0.37
C GLU A 185 -16.47 -7.54 -1.50
N LEU A 186 -16.24 -6.36 -2.05
CA LEU A 186 -15.24 -6.14 -3.09
C LEU A 186 -13.81 -6.36 -2.57
N LEU A 187 -13.50 -5.91 -1.36
CA LEU A 187 -12.20 -6.18 -0.73
C LEU A 187 -11.98 -7.67 -0.47
N ILE A 188 -13.02 -8.40 -0.05
CA ILE A 188 -12.94 -9.87 0.11
C ILE A 188 -12.61 -10.52 -1.24
N LYS A 189 -13.29 -10.10 -2.33
CA LYS A 189 -13.00 -10.60 -3.68
C LYS A 189 -11.56 -10.30 -4.09
N ALA A 190 -11.11 -9.05 -3.91
CA ALA A 190 -9.74 -8.63 -4.25
C ALA A 190 -8.67 -9.37 -3.42
N CYS A 191 -8.87 -9.52 -2.11
CA CYS A 191 -7.96 -10.25 -1.24
C CYS A 191 -7.87 -11.74 -1.62
N LYS A 192 -9.00 -12.38 -1.95
CA LYS A 192 -9.00 -13.78 -2.43
C LYS A 192 -8.19 -13.94 -3.72
N MET A 193 -8.17 -12.94 -4.57
CA MET A 193 -7.38 -12.90 -5.80
C MET A 193 -5.91 -12.49 -5.60
N GLY A 194 -5.47 -12.30 -4.34
CA GLY A 194 -4.08 -12.03 -4.01
C GLY A 194 -3.73 -10.54 -3.88
N GLN A 195 -4.72 -9.63 -3.91
CA GLN A 195 -4.42 -8.21 -3.70
C GLN A 195 -4.08 -7.94 -2.23
N VAL A 196 -2.81 -7.65 -1.98
CA VAL A 196 -2.23 -7.57 -0.63
C VAL A 196 -2.83 -6.45 0.19
N GLU A 197 -2.98 -5.25 -0.42
CA GLU A 197 -3.60 -4.09 0.23
C GLU A 197 -5.07 -4.32 0.56
N ALA A 198 -5.78 -5.11 -0.24
CA ALA A 198 -7.16 -5.46 0.06
C ALA A 198 -7.24 -6.35 1.31
N CYS A 199 -6.31 -7.30 1.47
CA CYS A 199 -6.21 -8.11 2.68
C CYS A 199 -5.87 -7.24 3.90
N HIS A 200 -4.90 -6.32 3.78
CA HIS A 200 -4.58 -5.37 4.84
C HIS A 200 -5.79 -4.52 5.24
N ASN A 201 -6.49 -3.94 4.26
CA ASN A 201 -7.67 -3.10 4.50
C ASN A 201 -8.83 -3.88 5.15
N LEU A 202 -8.99 -5.16 4.81
CA LEU A 202 -9.94 -6.04 5.50
C LEU A 202 -9.56 -6.24 6.96
N GLY A 203 -8.29 -6.53 7.25
CA GLY A 203 -7.79 -6.62 8.62
C GLY A 203 -8.13 -5.38 9.43
N LEU A 204 -7.87 -4.18 8.87
CA LEU A 204 -8.25 -2.91 9.51
C LEU A 204 -9.76 -2.78 9.71
N SER A 205 -10.56 -3.17 8.72
CA SER A 205 -12.02 -3.09 8.80
C SER A 205 -12.56 -3.96 9.93
N TYR A 206 -12.02 -5.18 10.13
CA TYR A 206 -12.39 -6.04 11.25
C TYR A 206 -11.91 -5.53 12.62
N VAL A 207 -10.75 -4.88 12.70
CA VAL A 207 -10.28 -4.22 13.94
C VAL A 207 -11.20 -3.05 14.32
N LEU A 208 -11.59 -2.22 13.33
CA LEU A 208 -12.36 -1.00 13.57
C LEU A 208 -13.87 -1.25 13.63
N GLY A 209 -14.36 -2.32 13.04
CA GLY A 209 -15.79 -2.59 12.84
C GLY A 209 -16.38 -1.71 11.72
N GLU A 210 -15.61 -1.37 10.71
CA GLU A 210 -16.07 -0.56 9.58
C GLU A 210 -16.69 -1.46 8.50
N GLY A 211 -18.01 -1.40 8.36
CA GLY A 211 -18.78 -2.22 7.40
C GLY A 211 -18.95 -3.69 7.81
N VAL A 212 -18.30 -4.12 8.88
CA VAL A 212 -18.39 -5.45 9.48
C VAL A 212 -18.40 -5.35 11.00
N LYS A 213 -18.91 -6.38 11.69
CA LYS A 213 -18.74 -6.50 13.13
C LYS A 213 -17.24 -6.66 13.45
N LYS A 214 -16.79 -6.01 14.54
CA LYS A 214 -15.42 -6.22 15.04
C LYS A 214 -15.14 -7.69 15.27
N ASP A 215 -14.03 -8.16 14.73
CA ASP A 215 -13.61 -9.55 14.83
C ASP A 215 -12.08 -9.60 14.71
N ALA A 216 -11.42 -9.76 15.84
CA ALA A 216 -9.97 -9.72 15.90
C ALA A 216 -9.33 -11.00 15.32
N ASP A 217 -10.01 -12.14 15.34
CA ASP A 217 -9.52 -13.39 14.73
C ASP A 217 -9.49 -13.26 13.20
N ARG A 218 -10.56 -12.73 12.64
CA ARG A 218 -10.58 -12.42 11.19
C ARG A 218 -9.55 -11.37 10.83
N ALA A 219 -9.37 -10.33 11.65
CA ALA A 219 -8.32 -9.34 11.41
C ALA A 219 -6.94 -9.98 11.37
N ARG A 220 -6.62 -10.88 12.34
CA ARG A 220 -5.37 -11.66 12.30
C ARG A 220 -5.20 -12.43 11.00
N THR A 221 -6.24 -13.17 10.60
CA THR A 221 -6.20 -13.97 9.36
C THR A 221 -5.84 -13.13 8.15
N PHE A 222 -6.45 -11.95 8.00
CA PHE A 222 -6.19 -11.06 6.87
C PHE A 222 -4.82 -10.38 6.96
N PHE A 223 -4.39 -9.96 8.16
CA PHE A 223 -3.05 -9.41 8.36
C PHE A 223 -1.97 -10.46 8.12
N THR A 224 -2.18 -11.72 8.54
CA THR A 224 -1.25 -12.83 8.26
C THR A 224 -1.06 -12.99 6.76
N ARG A 225 -2.17 -13.08 6.02
CA ARG A 225 -2.10 -13.23 4.56
C ARG A 225 -1.38 -12.09 3.86
N ALA A 226 -1.57 -10.85 4.32
CA ALA A 226 -0.88 -9.69 3.76
C ALA A 226 0.59 -9.63 4.19
N CYS A 227 0.90 -9.98 5.45
CA CYS A 227 2.26 -10.02 5.98
C CYS A 227 3.11 -11.07 5.26
N GLU A 228 2.57 -12.28 5.03
CA GLU A 228 3.25 -13.34 4.28
C GLU A 228 3.60 -12.94 2.84
N GLN A 229 2.88 -11.98 2.29
CA GLN A 229 3.17 -11.37 0.99
C GLN A 229 4.05 -10.11 1.09
N GLY A 230 4.66 -9.86 2.24
CA GLY A 230 5.63 -8.78 2.44
C GLY A 230 5.03 -7.41 2.79
N HIS A 231 3.74 -7.32 3.14
CA HIS A 231 3.13 -6.05 3.54
C HIS A 231 3.55 -5.67 4.97
N ALA A 232 4.51 -4.76 5.09
CA ALA A 232 5.14 -4.39 6.35
C ALA A 232 4.15 -3.90 7.43
N ASP A 233 3.23 -2.99 7.07
CA ASP A 233 2.20 -2.51 8.01
C ASP A 233 1.32 -3.65 8.55
N SER A 234 1.06 -4.69 7.72
CA SER A 234 0.29 -5.86 8.17
C SER A 234 1.07 -6.71 9.15
N CYS A 235 2.37 -6.88 8.94
CA CYS A 235 3.25 -7.57 9.89
C CYS A 235 3.28 -6.83 11.23
N VAL A 236 3.38 -5.48 11.20
CA VAL A 236 3.29 -4.66 12.42
C VAL A 236 1.95 -4.86 13.14
N ASN A 237 0.83 -4.75 12.39
CA ASN A 237 -0.50 -4.91 12.98
C ASN A 237 -0.71 -6.32 13.55
N LEU A 238 -0.21 -7.34 12.87
CA LEU A 238 -0.22 -8.72 13.33
C LEU A 238 0.60 -8.88 14.61
N GLY A 239 1.82 -8.35 14.65
CA GLY A 239 2.66 -8.33 15.86
C GLY A 239 1.95 -7.65 17.04
N VAL A 240 1.27 -6.53 16.80
CA VAL A 240 0.48 -5.83 17.83
C VAL A 240 -0.69 -6.67 18.32
N THR A 241 -1.42 -7.37 17.44
CA THR A 241 -2.55 -8.22 17.85
C THR A 241 -2.07 -9.39 18.70
N TYR A 242 -0.95 -10.04 18.39
CA TYR A 242 -0.34 -11.06 19.23
C TYR A 242 0.18 -10.52 20.56
N PHE A 243 0.80 -9.35 20.54
CA PHE A 243 1.30 -8.70 21.75
C PHE A 243 0.17 -8.39 22.76
N LYS A 244 -0.97 -7.91 22.27
CA LYS A 244 -2.13 -7.56 23.09
C LYS A 244 -3.01 -8.76 23.47
N GLY A 245 -2.99 -9.79 22.65
CA GLY A 245 -3.93 -10.90 22.72
C GLY A 245 -5.29 -10.55 22.08
N ASP A 246 -5.34 -9.55 21.20
CA ASP A 246 -6.56 -9.25 20.46
C ASP A 246 -6.85 -10.39 19.48
N GLY A 247 -7.99 -11.08 19.59
CA GLY A 247 -8.32 -12.28 18.81
C GLY A 247 -7.55 -13.53 19.25
N GLY A 248 -7.49 -13.82 20.57
CA GLY A 248 -6.91 -15.02 21.14
C GLY A 248 -5.91 -14.75 22.27
N GLN A 249 -5.04 -15.70 22.55
CA GLN A 249 -4.05 -15.55 23.60
C GLN A 249 -2.92 -14.59 23.20
N LYS A 250 -2.36 -13.92 24.20
CA LYS A 250 -1.13 -13.16 24.06
C LYS A 250 0.01 -14.10 23.71
N ASP A 251 0.76 -13.72 22.69
CA ASP A 251 1.98 -14.43 22.28
C ASP A 251 3.07 -13.41 21.95
N HIS A 252 3.92 -13.12 22.93
CA HIS A 252 5.01 -12.18 22.77
C HIS A 252 6.12 -12.71 21.85
N ALA A 253 6.27 -14.03 21.70
CA ALA A 253 7.26 -14.61 20.82
C ALA A 253 6.83 -14.45 19.36
N LEU A 254 5.55 -14.72 19.04
CA LEU A 254 5.00 -14.43 17.72
C LEU A 254 5.02 -12.93 17.43
N ALA A 255 4.71 -12.08 18.41
CA ALA A 255 4.80 -10.63 18.23
C ALA A 255 6.23 -10.19 17.85
N ALA A 256 7.26 -10.73 18.56
CA ALA A 256 8.67 -10.45 18.24
C ALA A 256 9.03 -10.91 16.82
N LYS A 257 8.59 -12.11 16.42
CA LYS A 257 8.81 -12.64 15.06
C LYS A 257 8.29 -11.67 13.98
N TYR A 258 7.04 -11.22 14.10
CA TYR A 258 6.43 -10.35 13.09
C TYR A 258 7.01 -8.94 13.09
N PHE A 259 7.38 -8.41 14.27
CA PHE A 259 8.12 -7.14 14.34
C PHE A 259 9.52 -7.26 13.73
N SER A 260 10.24 -8.38 13.96
CA SER A 260 11.53 -8.65 13.32
C SER A 260 11.40 -8.69 11.81
N GLU A 261 10.40 -9.40 11.31
CA GLU A 261 10.14 -9.50 9.87
C GLU A 261 9.92 -8.13 9.21
N ALA A 262 9.07 -7.27 9.80
CA ALA A 262 8.83 -5.94 9.29
C ALA A 262 10.04 -5.00 9.45
N CYS A 263 10.79 -5.11 10.55
CA CYS A 263 11.97 -4.29 10.79
C CYS A 263 13.15 -4.68 9.89
N GLU A 264 13.38 -5.98 9.66
CA GLU A 264 14.56 -6.46 8.93
C GLU A 264 14.35 -6.43 7.41
N LYS A 265 13.15 -6.79 6.94
CA LYS A 265 12.87 -6.88 5.49
C LYS A 265 12.39 -5.57 4.87
N SER A 266 11.75 -4.70 5.67
CA SER A 266 11.05 -3.52 5.13
C SER A 266 11.47 -2.22 5.80
N ASP A 267 12.48 -2.23 6.67
CA ASP A 267 12.94 -1.06 7.42
C ASP A 267 11.79 -0.27 8.09
N GLU A 268 10.74 -0.99 8.56
CA GLU A 268 9.57 -0.34 9.17
C GLU A 268 9.91 0.22 10.56
N PRO A 269 9.95 1.55 10.73
CA PRO A 269 10.47 2.16 11.96
C PRO A 269 9.69 1.78 13.21
N LEU A 270 8.36 1.60 13.08
CA LEU A 270 7.51 1.21 14.20
C LEU A 270 7.78 -0.23 14.63
N ALA A 271 8.02 -1.13 13.68
CA ALA A 271 8.37 -2.52 13.96
C ALA A 271 9.70 -2.60 14.71
N CYS A 272 10.72 -1.87 14.24
CA CYS A 272 12.02 -1.82 14.90
C CYS A 272 11.91 -1.30 16.34
N SER A 273 11.14 -0.25 16.58
CA SER A 273 10.89 0.30 17.91
C SER A 273 10.15 -0.69 18.83
N ASN A 274 9.12 -1.39 18.31
CA ASN A 274 8.39 -2.39 19.08
C ASN A 274 9.26 -3.60 19.42
N LEU A 275 10.08 -4.07 18.49
CA LEU A 275 11.04 -5.15 18.72
C LEU A 275 12.10 -4.76 19.75
N ALA A 276 12.63 -3.52 19.65
CA ALA A 276 13.58 -2.98 20.64
C ALA A 276 12.97 -3.03 22.05
N TYR A 277 11.73 -2.61 22.20
CA TYR A 277 11.03 -2.66 23.48
C TYR A 277 10.89 -4.09 24.02
N GLN A 278 10.62 -5.09 23.16
CA GLN A 278 10.56 -6.48 23.58
C GLN A 278 11.90 -7.00 24.06
N TYR A 279 13.03 -6.68 23.38
CA TYR A 279 14.37 -7.01 23.85
C TYR A 279 14.73 -6.28 25.16
N GLU A 280 14.31 -5.01 25.32
CA GLU A 280 14.53 -4.26 26.56
C GLU A 280 13.86 -4.93 27.76
N LYS A 281 12.65 -5.45 27.58
CA LYS A 281 11.84 -6.06 28.66
C LYS A 281 12.04 -7.57 28.79
N GLY A 282 12.54 -8.26 27.77
CA GLY A 282 12.61 -9.71 27.70
C GLY A 282 11.24 -10.35 27.46
N TRP A 283 10.39 -9.74 26.64
CA TRP A 283 9.07 -10.24 26.30
C TRP A 283 9.07 -11.00 24.99
N GLY A 284 8.89 -12.33 25.08
CA GLY A 284 8.90 -13.22 23.91
C GLY A 284 10.28 -13.44 23.28
N VAL A 285 11.30 -12.76 23.80
CA VAL A 285 12.71 -12.88 23.45
C VAL A 285 13.57 -12.79 24.71
N ALA A 286 14.79 -13.32 24.67
CA ALA A 286 15.74 -13.13 25.75
C ALA A 286 16.05 -11.63 25.90
N LYS A 287 16.10 -11.17 27.18
CA LYS A 287 16.40 -9.76 27.46
C LYS A 287 17.80 -9.40 26.98
N ASP A 288 17.87 -8.42 26.08
CA ASP A 288 19.13 -7.94 25.50
C ASP A 288 19.08 -6.42 25.30
N LYS A 289 19.71 -5.70 26.26
CA LYS A 289 19.76 -4.24 26.22
C LYS A 289 20.61 -3.69 25.06
N LYS A 290 21.65 -4.45 24.63
CA LYS A 290 22.50 -4.04 23.51
C LYS A 290 21.70 -4.08 22.21
N LYS A 291 21.04 -5.20 21.96
CA LYS A 291 20.17 -5.37 20.78
C LYS A 291 18.99 -4.39 20.79
N ALA A 292 18.42 -4.13 21.97
CA ALA A 292 17.38 -3.10 22.11
C ALA A 292 17.87 -1.71 21.67
N ARG A 293 19.09 -1.32 22.10
CA ARG A 293 19.70 -0.05 21.72
C ARG A 293 19.94 0.03 20.21
N GLU A 294 20.50 -1.00 19.60
CA GLU A 294 20.75 -1.07 18.15
C GLU A 294 19.45 -0.89 17.33
N LEU A 295 18.37 -1.54 17.77
CA LEU A 295 17.06 -1.44 17.13
C LEU A 295 16.40 -0.06 17.33
N TYR A 296 16.53 0.55 18.52
CA TYR A 296 16.09 1.93 18.73
C TYR A 296 16.90 2.93 17.89
N GLU A 297 18.23 2.71 17.74
CA GLU A 297 19.04 3.53 16.83
C GLU A 297 18.59 3.42 15.38
N LYS A 298 18.29 2.20 14.91
CA LYS A 298 17.75 1.97 13.58
C LYS A 298 16.41 2.70 13.41
N ALA A 299 15.48 2.53 14.34
CA ALA A 299 14.18 3.18 14.31
C ALA A 299 14.30 4.72 14.33
N CYS A 300 15.22 5.27 15.13
CA CYS A 300 15.48 6.70 15.21
C CYS A 300 16.04 7.25 13.89
N LYS A 301 17.03 6.56 13.28
CA LYS A 301 17.57 6.92 11.96
C LYS A 301 16.52 6.89 10.86
N LEU A 302 15.55 5.99 10.96
CA LEU A 302 14.39 5.88 10.06
C LEU A 302 13.29 6.92 10.37
N GLY A 303 13.54 7.89 11.27
CA GLY A 303 12.64 9.00 11.56
C GLY A 303 11.64 8.75 12.70
N ARG A 304 11.82 7.71 13.50
CA ARG A 304 10.95 7.42 14.63
C ARG A 304 11.40 8.20 15.89
N PHE A 305 10.75 9.34 16.16
CA PHE A 305 11.15 10.24 17.25
C PHE A 305 11.07 9.62 18.65
N ASP A 306 10.04 8.84 18.95
CA ASP A 306 9.90 8.15 20.24
C ASP A 306 11.04 7.14 20.48
N ALA A 307 11.55 6.49 19.44
CA ALA A 307 12.75 5.64 19.54
C ALA A 307 14.00 6.45 19.88
N CYS A 308 14.15 7.69 19.37
CA CYS A 308 15.24 8.57 19.73
C CYS A 308 15.19 8.97 21.22
N GLU A 309 13.98 9.24 21.74
CA GLU A 309 13.81 9.57 23.17
C GLU A 309 14.13 8.35 24.06
N HIS A 310 13.69 7.14 23.66
CA HIS A 310 14.06 5.92 24.38
C HIS A 310 15.58 5.71 24.42
N LEU A 311 16.25 5.97 23.30
CA LEU A 311 17.70 5.85 23.20
C LEU A 311 18.44 6.79 24.15
N LYS A 312 17.95 8.04 24.29
CA LYS A 312 18.50 9.00 25.28
C LYS A 312 18.31 8.51 26.70
N ALA A 313 17.15 7.91 27.02
CA ALA A 313 16.85 7.41 28.35
C ALA A 313 17.64 6.11 28.71
N MET A 314 18.22 5.44 27.74
CA MET A 314 19.07 4.24 27.94
C MET A 314 20.56 4.57 28.18
N ARG A 315 20.93 5.85 28.16
CA ARG A 315 22.27 6.32 28.56
C ARG A 315 22.33 6.39 30.08
#